data_f1d40544029f61df358dbf080fba9031
#
_entry.id   f1d40544029f61df358dbf080fba9031
#
_cell.length_a   1.000
_cell.length_b   1.000
_cell.length_c   1.000
_cell.angle_alpha   90.00
_cell.angle_beta   90.00
_cell.angle_gamma   90.00
#
_symmetry.space_group_name_H-M   'P 1'
#
loop_
_entity.id
_entity.type
_entity.pdbx_description
1 polymer ?
#
loop_
_entity_poly.entity_id
_entity_poly.type
_entity_poly.pdbx_seq_one_letter_code
_entity_poly.pdbx_strand_id
1 'polypeptide(L)'
;MGVVKLGDVARESRLKWTKSKQDVPIVGLEHLIPDEIRFDAYDINTDNTFSKRFVKGQVLFGRRRAYQRKAAIAEFDGICSGDITVIQAIERKMVPELLPFIIQTPVFFDYANRGSAGSLSPRVKWEHLADYEFELPPLEEQ
;
A
#
# COMPACT_ATOMS: atom_id res chain seq x y z
N MET A 1 18.80 -12.85 -11.55
CA MET A 1 18.31 -11.69 -10.77
C MET A 1 18.39 -10.45 -11.64
N GLY A 2 17.33 -9.69 -11.74
CA GLY A 2 17.30 -8.50 -12.59
C GLY A 2 16.72 -7.32 -11.88
N VAL A 3 17.06 -6.11 -12.35
CA VAL A 3 16.49 -4.87 -11.86
C VAL A 3 15.12 -4.65 -12.50
N VAL A 4 14.12 -4.40 -11.69
CA VAL A 4 12.75 -4.11 -12.15
C VAL A 4 12.25 -2.83 -11.49
N LYS A 5 11.23 -2.22 -12.08
CA LYS A 5 10.49 -1.14 -11.44
C LYS A 5 9.29 -1.73 -10.71
N LEU A 6 8.89 -1.10 -9.62
CA LEU A 6 7.72 -1.58 -8.86
C LEU A 6 6.49 -1.70 -9.76
N GLY A 7 6.28 -0.75 -10.66
CA GLY A 7 5.17 -0.78 -11.61
C GLY A 7 5.21 -1.92 -12.61
N ASP A 8 6.37 -2.60 -12.76
CA ASP A 8 6.48 -3.78 -13.63
C ASP A 8 5.92 -5.04 -12.96
N VAL A 9 5.91 -5.09 -11.63
CA VAL A 9 5.58 -6.31 -10.87
C VAL A 9 4.40 -6.11 -9.90
N ALA A 10 3.93 -4.87 -9.78
CA ALA A 10 2.78 -4.54 -8.93
C ALA A 10 2.00 -3.41 -9.58
N ARG A 11 0.77 -3.23 -9.11
CA ARG A 11 -0.11 -2.16 -9.62
C ARG A 11 -0.90 -1.56 -8.48
N GLU A 12 -1.37 -0.32 -8.68
CA GLU A 12 -2.33 0.29 -7.78
C GLU A 12 -3.71 -0.31 -8.04
N SER A 13 -4.35 -0.81 -6.99
CA SER A 13 -5.73 -1.24 -7.07
C SER A 13 -6.65 -0.03 -6.90
N ARG A 14 -7.62 0.11 -7.81
CA ARG A 14 -8.59 1.22 -7.78
C ARG A 14 -10.01 0.72 -7.59
N LEU A 15 -10.14 -0.39 -6.89
CA LEU A 15 -11.45 -0.95 -6.57
C LEU A 15 -12.23 0.03 -5.68
N LYS A 16 -13.53 0.09 -5.90
CA LYS A 16 -14.46 0.93 -5.14
C LYS A 16 -15.44 0.06 -4.37
N TRP A 17 -15.81 0.52 -3.19
CA TRP A 17 -16.85 -0.11 -2.40
C TRP A 17 -18.19 0.52 -2.76
N THR A 18 -19.12 -0.25 -3.28
CA THR A 18 -20.42 0.24 -3.74
C THR A 18 -21.59 -0.35 -2.98
N LYS A 19 -21.33 -1.16 -1.98
CA LYS A 19 -22.36 -1.82 -1.16
C LYS A 19 -22.56 -1.08 0.15
N SER A 20 -23.44 -1.61 1.02
CA SER A 20 -23.59 -1.09 2.37
C SER A 20 -22.26 -1.18 3.12
N LYS A 21 -21.96 -0.16 3.92
CA LYS A 21 -20.76 -0.13 4.77
C LYS A 21 -21.01 -0.71 6.15
N GLN A 22 -22.22 -1.24 6.41
CA GLN A 22 -22.54 -1.81 7.70
C GLN A 22 -21.62 -3.01 7.99
N ASP A 23 -21.00 -3.00 9.15
CA ASP A 23 -20.11 -4.05 9.65
C ASP A 23 -18.87 -4.31 8.76
N VAL A 24 -18.52 -3.38 7.88
CA VAL A 24 -17.34 -3.47 7.03
C VAL A 24 -16.14 -2.87 7.78
N PRO A 25 -14.99 -3.57 7.83
CA PRO A 25 -13.78 -2.99 8.42
C PRO A 25 -13.36 -1.70 7.72
N ILE A 26 -13.03 -0.69 8.51
CA ILE A 26 -12.63 0.63 8.03
C ILE A 26 -11.22 0.91 8.51
N VAL A 27 -10.31 1.16 7.57
CA VAL A 27 -8.89 1.40 7.88
C VAL A 27 -8.50 2.81 7.46
N GLY A 28 -8.04 3.59 8.43
CA GLY A 28 -7.41 4.88 8.20
C GLY A 28 -5.92 4.79 8.50
N LEU A 29 -5.22 5.91 8.29
CA LEU A 29 -3.78 5.95 8.58
C LEU A 29 -3.46 5.61 10.04
N GLU A 30 -4.35 5.95 10.96
CA GLU A 30 -4.19 5.69 12.39
C GLU A 30 -4.15 4.19 12.74
N HIS A 31 -4.63 3.34 11.86
CA HIS A 31 -4.64 1.90 12.09
C HIS A 31 -3.36 1.22 11.60
N LEU A 32 -2.55 1.91 10.79
CA LEU A 32 -1.27 1.39 10.32
C LEU A 32 -0.19 1.80 11.31
N ILE A 33 0.68 0.86 11.65
CA ILE A 33 1.73 1.07 12.65
C ILE A 33 3.05 1.34 11.93
N PRO A 34 3.77 2.44 12.27
CA PRO A 34 5.07 2.70 11.64
C PRO A 34 6.03 1.52 11.79
N ASP A 35 6.73 1.22 10.70
CA ASP A 35 7.75 0.16 10.62
C ASP A 35 7.23 -1.28 10.81
N GLU A 36 5.89 -1.48 10.82
CA GLU A 36 5.29 -2.81 10.93
C GLU A 36 4.70 -3.23 9.58
N ILE A 37 4.86 -4.51 9.24
CA ILE A 37 4.33 -5.06 7.99
C ILE A 37 2.93 -5.64 8.13
N ARG A 38 2.40 -5.69 9.35
CA ARG A 38 1.07 -6.21 9.64
C ARG A 38 0.30 -5.24 10.52
N PHE A 39 -1.02 -5.31 10.44
CA PHE A 39 -1.91 -4.55 11.29
C PHE A 39 -3.19 -5.36 11.51
N ASP A 40 -3.85 -5.15 12.63
CA ASP A 40 -5.11 -5.81 12.93
C ASP A 40 -6.20 -4.83 13.42
N ALA A 41 -5.84 -3.57 13.62
CA ALA A 41 -6.78 -2.55 14.08
C ALA A 41 -7.62 -2.02 12.93
N TYR A 42 -8.89 -1.78 13.20
CA TYR A 42 -9.83 -1.16 12.27
C TYR A 42 -11.04 -0.64 13.03
N ASP A 43 -11.81 0.25 12.41
CA ASP A 43 -13.10 0.70 12.95
C ASP A 43 -14.24 -0.01 12.24
N ILE A 44 -15.41 -0.02 12.86
CA ILE A 44 -16.66 -0.52 12.28
C ILE A 44 -17.75 0.52 12.53
N ASN A 45 -18.56 0.78 11.50
CA ASN A 45 -19.75 1.63 11.60
C ASN A 45 -19.49 3.06 12.06
N THR A 46 -18.27 3.57 11.87
CA THR A 46 -17.97 4.98 12.09
C THR A 46 -18.31 5.79 10.85
N ASP A 47 -18.67 7.06 11.05
CA ASP A 47 -18.94 7.97 9.94
C ASP A 47 -17.67 8.19 9.12
N ASN A 48 -17.79 8.01 7.79
CA ASN A 48 -16.68 8.23 6.90
C ASN A 48 -17.19 8.43 5.46
N THR A 49 -16.31 9.00 4.62
CA THR A 49 -16.58 9.19 3.20
C THR A 49 -15.74 8.23 2.34
N PHE A 50 -15.12 7.23 2.95
CA PHE A 50 -14.23 6.31 2.26
C PHE A 50 -14.99 5.44 1.27
N SER A 51 -14.45 5.29 0.08
CA SER A 51 -15.01 4.42 -0.95
C SER A 51 -13.97 3.48 -1.56
N LYS A 52 -12.71 3.61 -1.16
CA LYS A 52 -11.64 2.77 -1.68
C LYS A 52 -11.71 1.40 -1.02
N ARG A 53 -11.78 0.36 -1.85
CA ARG A 53 -11.86 -1.03 -1.39
C ARG A 53 -10.47 -1.66 -1.37
N PHE A 54 -10.20 -2.45 -0.35
CA PHE A 54 -9.03 -3.34 -0.34
C PHE A 54 -9.47 -4.77 -0.05
N VAL A 55 -8.67 -5.73 -0.49
CA VAL A 55 -8.90 -7.14 -0.24
C VAL A 55 -7.66 -7.77 0.39
N LYS A 56 -7.88 -8.89 1.08
CA LYS A 56 -6.80 -9.65 1.72
C LYS A 56 -5.65 -9.91 0.74
N GLY A 57 -4.43 -9.71 1.20
CA GLY A 57 -3.22 -9.93 0.39
C GLY A 57 -2.67 -8.68 -0.29
N GLN A 58 -3.43 -7.60 -0.31
CA GLN A 58 -2.96 -6.32 -0.84
C GLN A 58 -2.18 -5.56 0.22
N VAL A 59 -1.28 -4.68 -0.22
CA VAL A 59 -0.51 -3.82 0.68
C VAL A 59 -1.16 -2.46 0.75
N LEU A 60 -1.37 -1.97 1.97
CA LEU A 60 -1.89 -0.64 2.24
C LEU A 60 -0.72 0.27 2.56
N PHE A 61 -0.48 1.26 1.70
CA PHE A 61 0.63 2.20 1.83
C PHE A 61 0.11 3.59 2.19
N GLY A 62 0.58 4.13 3.32
CA GLY A 62 0.23 5.48 3.75
C GLY A 62 0.91 6.51 2.87
N ARG A 63 0.19 7.07 1.90
CA ARG A 63 0.75 8.01 0.93
C ARG A 63 0.87 9.43 1.47
N ARG A 64 0.14 9.77 2.52
CA ARG A 64 0.23 11.06 3.19
C ARG A 64 1.24 10.95 4.31
N ARG A 65 2.18 11.90 4.37
CA ARG A 65 3.25 11.90 5.37
C ARG A 65 4.02 10.58 5.34
N ALA A 66 4.52 10.21 4.16
CA ALA A 66 5.19 8.93 3.96
C ALA A 66 6.40 8.71 4.88
N TYR A 67 6.95 9.78 5.46
CA TYR A 67 8.02 9.67 6.45
C TYR A 67 7.62 8.90 7.70
N GLN A 68 6.32 8.70 7.94
CA GLN A 68 5.84 7.91 9.08
C GLN A 68 5.99 6.40 8.86
N ARG A 69 6.39 5.96 7.65
CA ARG A 69 6.67 4.56 7.32
C ARG A 69 5.52 3.62 7.61
N LYS A 70 4.32 4.00 7.20
CA LYS A 70 3.11 3.20 7.38
C LYS A 70 2.81 2.43 6.11
N ALA A 71 3.07 1.13 6.11
CA ALA A 71 2.72 0.24 5.02
C ALA A 71 2.63 -1.18 5.55
N ALA A 72 1.52 -1.86 5.27
CA ALA A 72 1.31 -3.20 5.80
C ALA A 72 0.43 -4.02 4.88
N ILE A 73 0.57 -5.35 4.98
CA ILE A 73 -0.27 -6.27 4.23
C ILE A 73 -1.63 -6.42 4.93
N ALA A 74 -2.70 -6.41 4.13
CA ALA A 74 -4.05 -6.61 4.64
C ALA A 74 -4.32 -8.10 4.83
N GLU A 75 -4.85 -8.47 5.99
CA GLU A 75 -5.22 -9.84 6.31
C GLU A 75 -6.74 -10.05 6.28
N PHE A 76 -7.48 -9.03 5.86
CA PHE A 76 -8.93 -9.05 5.73
C PHE A 76 -9.37 -8.07 4.65
N ASP A 77 -10.63 -8.14 4.23
CA ASP A 77 -11.21 -7.22 3.25
C ASP A 77 -11.85 -6.03 3.96
N GLY A 78 -11.89 -4.87 3.30
CA GLY A 78 -12.54 -3.70 3.86
C GLY A 78 -12.46 -2.47 2.97
N ILE A 79 -12.68 -1.31 3.60
CA ILE A 79 -12.56 0.00 2.95
C ILE A 79 -11.49 0.81 3.67
N CYS A 80 -10.85 1.73 2.95
CA CYS A 80 -9.78 2.53 3.52
C CYS A 80 -9.81 3.97 3.04
N SER A 81 -9.05 4.81 3.75
CA SER A 81 -8.89 6.23 3.46
C SER A 81 -8.31 6.46 2.06
N GLY A 82 -8.69 7.59 1.45
CA GLY A 82 -8.04 8.06 0.22
C GLY A 82 -6.56 8.39 0.41
N ASP A 83 -6.09 8.54 1.64
CA ASP A 83 -4.69 8.77 1.96
C ASP A 83 -3.88 7.46 2.03
N ILE A 84 -4.51 6.34 1.65
CA ILE A 84 -3.87 5.03 1.55
C ILE A 84 -3.88 4.61 0.08
N THR A 85 -2.70 4.24 -0.44
CA THR A 85 -2.57 3.60 -1.75
C THR A 85 -2.65 2.10 -1.55
N VAL A 86 -3.56 1.44 -2.28
CA VAL A 86 -3.70 -0.01 -2.22
C VAL A 86 -2.86 -0.60 -3.36
N ILE A 87 -1.88 -1.44 -3.00
CA ILE A 87 -0.92 -1.99 -3.96
C ILE A 87 -1.11 -3.49 -4.06
N GLN A 88 -1.20 -3.99 -5.28
CA GLN A 88 -1.39 -5.41 -5.55
C GLN A 88 -0.24 -5.96 -6.38
N ALA A 89 0.36 -7.07 -5.94
CA ALA A 89 1.36 -7.77 -6.72
C ALA A 89 0.73 -8.39 -7.96
N ILE A 90 1.48 -8.38 -9.07
CA ILE A 90 1.10 -9.10 -10.28
C ILE A 90 1.63 -10.53 -10.11
N GLU A 91 0.73 -11.47 -9.80
CA GLU A 91 1.11 -12.81 -9.35
C GLU A 91 2.00 -13.57 -10.33
N ARG A 92 1.85 -13.35 -11.63
CA ARG A 92 2.70 -13.98 -12.64
C ARG A 92 4.12 -13.41 -12.66
N LYS A 93 4.38 -12.35 -11.91
CA LYS A 93 5.69 -11.65 -11.90
C LYS A 93 6.33 -11.60 -10.53
N MET A 94 5.53 -11.59 -9.48
CA MET A 94 6.03 -11.50 -8.11
C MET A 94 5.12 -12.26 -7.16
N VAL A 95 5.73 -12.98 -6.22
CA VAL A 95 4.99 -13.62 -5.12
C VAL A 95 4.38 -12.50 -4.24
N PRO A 96 3.06 -12.50 -4.03
CA PRO A 96 2.41 -11.41 -3.27
C PRO A 96 2.95 -11.20 -1.86
N GLU A 97 3.33 -12.26 -1.17
CA GLU A 97 3.85 -12.21 0.19
C GLU A 97 5.20 -11.48 0.28
N LEU A 98 5.89 -11.33 -0.84
CA LEU A 98 7.17 -10.62 -0.89
C LEU A 98 6.98 -9.09 -0.90
N LEU A 99 5.85 -8.62 -1.42
CA LEU A 99 5.61 -7.20 -1.62
C LEU A 99 5.77 -6.35 -0.35
N PRO A 100 5.19 -6.73 0.82
CA PRO A 100 5.36 -5.90 2.02
C PRO A 100 6.82 -5.78 2.47
N PHE A 101 7.64 -6.79 2.21
CA PHE A 101 9.07 -6.76 2.57
C PHE A 101 9.88 -5.84 1.66
N ILE A 102 9.41 -5.59 0.44
CA ILE A 102 10.04 -4.65 -0.48
C ILE A 102 9.66 -3.22 -0.09
N ILE A 103 8.40 -3.01 0.25
CA ILE A 103 7.85 -1.68 0.53
C ILE A 103 8.21 -1.21 1.94
N GLN A 104 8.13 -2.07 2.95
CA GLN A 104 8.41 -1.67 4.34
C GLN A 104 9.92 -1.70 4.61
N THR A 105 10.65 -0.81 3.92
CA THR A 105 12.09 -0.65 4.08
C THR A 105 12.44 0.84 4.15
N PRO A 106 13.52 1.21 4.89
CA PRO A 106 13.99 2.59 4.90
C PRO A 106 14.31 3.12 3.49
N VAL A 107 14.89 2.29 2.64
CA VAL A 107 15.26 2.68 1.28
C VAL A 107 14.03 3.07 0.47
N PHE A 108 12.98 2.26 0.54
CA PHE A 108 11.75 2.56 -0.19
C PHE A 108 11.10 3.85 0.32
N PHE A 109 11.02 4.03 1.64
CA PHE A 109 10.40 5.23 2.20
C PHE A 109 11.21 6.48 1.93
N ASP A 110 12.53 6.39 1.91
CA ASP A 110 13.38 7.53 1.50
C ASP A 110 13.08 7.92 0.05
N TYR A 111 12.93 6.93 -0.83
CA TYR A 111 12.56 7.18 -2.21
C TYR A 111 11.15 7.80 -2.29
N ALA A 112 10.19 7.25 -1.56
CA ALA A 112 8.82 7.74 -1.54
C ALA A 112 8.76 9.19 -1.06
N ASN A 113 9.48 9.52 0.00
CA ASN A 113 9.51 10.87 0.56
C ASN A 113 10.04 11.90 -0.43
N ARG A 114 11.00 11.53 -1.27
CA ARG A 114 11.52 12.43 -2.30
C ARG A 114 10.44 12.84 -3.30
N GLY A 115 9.47 11.98 -3.54
CA GLY A 115 8.36 12.27 -4.44
C GLY A 115 7.38 13.30 -3.91
N SER A 116 7.37 13.58 -2.60
CA SER A 116 6.50 14.59 -2.00
C SER A 116 7.25 15.86 -1.61
N ALA A 117 8.57 15.90 -1.78
CA ALA A 117 9.39 17.04 -1.40
C ALA A 117 9.01 18.28 -2.20
N GLY A 118 8.83 19.41 -1.50
CA GLY A 118 8.49 20.69 -2.13
C GLY A 118 7.03 20.81 -2.53
N SER A 119 6.20 19.83 -2.25
CA SER A 119 4.76 19.86 -2.55
C SER A 119 3.98 20.53 -1.42
N LEU A 120 2.94 21.29 -1.78
CA LEU A 120 1.99 21.82 -0.81
C LEU A 120 1.09 20.72 -0.26
N SER A 121 0.89 19.65 -1.02
CA SER A 121 0.15 18.46 -0.57
C SER A 121 1.15 17.32 -0.42
N PRO A 122 1.44 16.88 0.81
CA PRO A 122 2.49 15.87 1.05
C PRO A 122 1.99 14.45 0.77
N ARG A 123 1.29 14.25 -0.34
CA ARG A 123 0.82 12.93 -0.77
C ARG A 123 1.66 12.41 -1.92
N VAL A 124 2.22 11.23 -1.74
CA VAL A 124 2.98 10.56 -2.79
C VAL A 124 2.03 9.96 -3.81
N LYS A 125 2.33 10.14 -5.10
CA LYS A 125 1.52 9.58 -6.18
C LYS A 125 2.03 8.20 -6.55
N TRP A 126 1.11 7.34 -7.02
CA TRP A 126 1.46 5.99 -7.46
C TRP A 126 2.52 6.01 -8.56
N GLU A 127 2.44 6.97 -9.50
CA GLU A 127 3.40 7.07 -10.61
C GLU A 127 4.83 7.19 -10.10
N HIS A 128 5.04 7.89 -9.00
CA HIS A 128 6.37 7.99 -8.39
C HIS A 128 6.79 6.66 -7.77
N LEU A 129 5.89 6.00 -7.06
CA LEU A 129 6.18 4.70 -6.43
C LEU A 129 6.47 3.63 -7.50
N ALA A 130 5.73 3.66 -8.61
CA ALA A 130 5.88 2.70 -9.70
C ALA A 130 7.28 2.75 -10.34
N ASP A 131 7.96 3.89 -10.29
CA ASP A 131 9.29 4.06 -10.86
C ASP A 131 10.42 3.58 -9.94
N TYR A 132 10.10 3.14 -8.72
CA TYR A 132 11.11 2.62 -7.78
C TYR A 132 11.76 1.37 -8.35
N GLU A 133 13.09 1.38 -8.44
CA GLU A 133 13.86 0.27 -8.98
C GLU A 133 14.45 -0.59 -7.85
N PHE A 134 14.41 -1.90 -8.03
CA PHE A 134 15.00 -2.84 -7.08
C PHE A 134 15.34 -4.15 -7.78
N GLU A 135 16.17 -4.96 -7.15
CA GLU A 135 16.50 -6.27 -7.68
C GLU A 135 15.46 -7.29 -7.25
N LEU A 136 14.97 -8.08 -8.21
CA LEU A 136 13.97 -9.12 -7.95
C LEU A 136 14.46 -10.42 -8.60
N PRO A 137 14.58 -11.52 -7.83
CA PRO A 137 14.93 -12.80 -8.42
C PRO A 137 13.77 -13.36 -9.26
N PRO A 138 14.01 -14.35 -10.12
CA PRO A 138 12.95 -15.02 -10.87
C PRO A 138 11.88 -15.58 -9.92
N LEU A 139 10.66 -15.72 -10.44
CA LEU A 139 9.49 -16.11 -9.66
C LEU A 139 9.72 -17.40 -8.84
N GLU A 140 10.39 -18.36 -9.41
CA GLU A 140 10.70 -19.64 -8.75
C GLU A 140 11.67 -19.51 -7.58
N GLU A 141 12.41 -18.40 -7.48
CA GLU A 141 13.36 -18.15 -6.38
C GLU A 141 12.81 -17.22 -5.30
N GLN A 142 11.63 -16.69 -5.49
CA GLN A 142 11.03 -15.74 -4.54
C GLN A 142 10.48 -16.38 -3.27
#